data_cd1db96fde6cb3c8b97793339c60edbd
#
_entry.id   cd1db96fde6cb3c8b97793339c60edbd
#
_cell.length_a   1.000
_cell.length_b   1.000
_cell.length_c   1.000
_cell.angle_alpha   90.00
_cell.angle_beta   90.00
_cell.angle_gamma   90.00
#
_symmetry.space_group_name_H-M   'P 1'
#
loop_
_entity.id
_entity.type
_entity.pdbx_description
1 polymer ?
#
loop_
_entity_poly.entity_id
_entity_poly.type
_entity_poly.pdbx_seq_one_letter_code
_entity_poly.pdbx_strand_id
1 'polypeptide(L)'
;NSASHQKEEFVPHVPGKVSMYTCGPTVYHFAHIGNLRSYLMEDVLEKFLRYDGYDVKRVMNITDVGHLASDADTGEDKMLKGAKREHKSVMEIAQFYTDAFFSDCKKLNIKYPDVVQPATGMIEDYIRVITRLIDTGYAYLAGGNVYFDTSKLKKYYIFNDHDEEDLAVGVREGVEEDANKRNKNDFVLWFT
;
A
#
# COMPACT_ATOMS: atom_id res chain seq x y z
N ASN A 1 12.89 10.66 11.64
CA ASN A 1 11.69 9.96 12.09
C ASN A 1 10.45 10.81 11.76
N SER A 2 9.49 10.24 10.98
CA SER A 2 8.28 10.96 10.58
C SER A 2 7.30 11.17 11.74
N ALA A 3 7.35 10.33 12.77
CA ALA A 3 6.45 10.45 13.92
C ALA A 3 6.83 11.61 14.84
N SER A 4 8.13 11.90 14.99
CA SER A 4 8.63 12.94 15.88
C SER A 4 9.10 14.20 15.15
N HIS A 5 9.23 14.15 13.81
CA HIS A 5 9.84 15.17 12.95
C HIS A 5 11.27 15.57 13.37
N GLN A 6 11.98 14.67 14.09
CA GLN A 6 13.33 14.89 14.61
C GLN A 6 14.32 13.88 14.02
N LYS A 7 15.60 14.26 14.02
CA LYS A 7 16.68 13.30 13.82
C LYS A 7 16.89 12.56 15.14
N GLU A 8 16.87 11.25 15.08
CA GLU A 8 17.00 10.37 16.24
C GLU A 8 18.02 9.29 15.93
N GLU A 9 18.63 8.74 16.99
CA GLU A 9 19.43 7.54 16.87
C GLU A 9 18.55 6.39 16.39
N PHE A 10 19.03 5.64 15.41
CA PHE A 10 18.33 4.46 14.94
C PHE A 10 18.58 3.28 15.85
N VAL A 11 17.57 2.86 16.61
CA VAL A 11 17.61 1.69 17.47
C VAL A 11 16.73 0.60 16.88
N PRO A 12 17.31 -0.51 16.37
CA PRO A 12 16.51 -1.59 15.81
C PRO A 12 15.75 -2.33 16.92
N HIS A 13 14.54 -2.81 16.61
CA HIS A 13 13.71 -3.57 17.54
C HIS A 13 14.41 -4.86 18.03
N VAL A 14 15.16 -5.51 17.17
CA VAL A 14 16.04 -6.64 17.51
C VAL A 14 17.47 -6.22 17.24
N PRO A 15 18.39 -6.27 18.22
CA PRO A 15 19.78 -5.87 18.03
C PRO A 15 20.42 -6.51 16.80
N GLY A 16 21.02 -5.69 15.95
CA GLY A 16 21.69 -6.10 14.72
C GLY A 16 20.78 -6.51 13.56
N LYS A 17 19.44 -6.49 13.72
CA LYS A 17 18.47 -6.88 12.68
C LYS A 17 17.53 -5.76 12.33
N VAL A 18 17.26 -5.58 11.04
CA VAL A 18 16.31 -4.59 10.52
C VAL A 18 15.28 -5.28 9.64
N SER A 19 14.01 -5.14 10.01
CA SER A 19 12.90 -5.51 9.13
C SER A 19 12.46 -4.26 8.38
N MET A 20 12.55 -4.30 7.04
CA MET A 20 12.20 -3.20 6.16
C MET A 20 11.04 -3.60 5.26
N TYR A 21 9.96 -2.83 5.29
CA TYR A 21 8.86 -2.96 4.33
C TYR A 21 8.87 -1.76 3.39
N THR A 22 8.75 -2.03 2.11
CA THR A 22 8.65 -1.02 1.07
C THR A 22 7.45 -1.30 0.18
N CYS A 23 6.66 -0.26 -0.13
CA CYS A 23 5.54 -0.43 -1.06
C CYS A 23 6.06 -0.76 -2.45
N GLY A 24 5.49 -1.80 -3.06
CA GLY A 24 5.77 -2.15 -4.44
C GLY A 24 4.83 -1.47 -5.44
N PRO A 25 4.98 -1.76 -6.73
CA PRO A 25 4.18 -1.15 -7.78
C PRO A 25 2.75 -1.74 -7.84
N THR A 26 1.82 -0.93 -8.38
CA THR A 26 0.57 -1.44 -8.95
C THR A 26 0.84 -1.79 -10.41
N VAL A 27 0.69 -3.08 -10.74
CA VAL A 27 1.23 -3.67 -11.98
C VAL A 27 0.23 -3.65 -13.14
N TYR A 28 -0.27 -2.48 -13.51
CA TYR A 28 -1.15 -2.24 -14.66
C TYR A 28 -0.49 -1.38 -15.75
N HIS A 29 0.71 -0.84 -15.49
CA HIS A 29 1.46 0.04 -16.39
C HIS A 29 2.96 0.01 -16.04
N PHE A 30 3.81 0.45 -16.97
CA PHE A 30 5.24 0.64 -16.70
C PHE A 30 5.48 1.66 -15.60
N ALA A 31 6.45 1.39 -14.74
CA ALA A 31 6.93 2.37 -13.78
C ALA A 31 7.63 3.53 -14.53
N HIS A 32 7.27 4.77 -14.20
CA HIS A 32 7.97 5.94 -14.73
C HIS A 32 9.08 6.40 -13.77
N ILE A 33 9.89 7.35 -14.22
CA ILE A 33 11.06 7.85 -13.46
C ILE A 33 10.70 8.34 -12.05
N GLY A 34 9.52 8.91 -11.85
CA GLY A 34 9.05 9.36 -10.54
C GLY A 34 8.85 8.21 -9.57
N ASN A 35 8.30 7.08 -10.03
CA ASN A 35 8.17 5.87 -9.21
C ASN A 35 9.54 5.26 -8.89
N LEU A 36 10.40 5.13 -9.92
CA LEU A 36 11.72 4.54 -9.79
C LEU A 36 12.63 5.31 -8.83
N ARG A 37 12.44 6.63 -8.70
CA ARG A 37 13.14 7.44 -7.70
C ARG A 37 12.89 6.95 -6.27
N SER A 38 11.65 6.62 -5.92
CA SER A 38 11.32 6.11 -4.60
C SER A 38 12.02 4.78 -4.32
N TYR A 39 11.98 3.86 -5.28
CA TYR A 39 12.66 2.57 -5.16
C TYR A 39 14.19 2.69 -5.05
N LEU A 40 14.79 3.67 -5.73
CA LEU A 40 16.21 3.99 -5.57
C LEU A 40 16.54 4.48 -4.16
N MET A 41 15.69 5.35 -3.58
CA MET A 41 15.90 5.84 -2.20
C MET A 41 15.81 4.69 -1.19
N GLU A 42 14.84 3.79 -1.36
CA GLU A 42 14.66 2.61 -0.51
C GLU A 42 15.87 1.66 -0.63
N ASP A 43 16.38 1.44 -1.84
CA ASP A 43 17.54 0.61 -2.10
C ASP A 43 18.82 1.18 -1.49
N VAL A 44 19.02 2.50 -1.59
CA VAL A 44 20.15 3.18 -0.95
C VAL A 44 20.09 3.02 0.57
N LEU A 45 18.91 3.15 1.18
CA LEU A 45 18.73 2.94 2.61
C LEU A 45 19.04 1.48 3.00
N GLU A 46 18.52 0.49 2.25
CA GLU A 46 18.82 -0.92 2.51
C GLU A 46 20.33 -1.20 2.43
N LYS A 47 20.98 -0.72 1.35
CA LYS A 47 22.42 -0.90 1.14
C LYS A 47 23.25 -0.23 2.22
N PHE A 48 22.84 0.96 2.67
CA PHE A 48 23.51 1.67 3.77
C PHE A 48 23.39 0.89 5.08
N LEU A 49 22.20 0.41 5.44
CA LEU A 49 22.00 -0.39 6.66
C LEU A 49 22.83 -1.68 6.64
N ARG A 50 22.92 -2.35 5.50
CA ARG A 50 23.79 -3.53 5.35
C ARG A 50 25.27 -3.19 5.44
N TYR A 51 25.68 -2.05 4.88
CA TYR A 51 27.05 -1.56 4.98
C TYR A 51 27.44 -1.22 6.43
N ASP A 52 26.49 -0.68 7.19
CA ASP A 52 26.65 -0.38 8.63
C ASP A 52 26.57 -1.63 9.53
N GLY A 53 26.44 -2.82 8.95
CA GLY A 53 26.55 -4.10 9.64
C GLY A 53 25.22 -4.73 10.07
N TYR A 54 24.07 -4.16 9.70
CA TYR A 54 22.78 -4.74 10.03
C TYR A 54 22.41 -5.91 9.11
N ASP A 55 21.81 -6.96 9.69
CA ASP A 55 21.09 -7.99 8.94
C ASP A 55 19.70 -7.46 8.54
N VAL A 56 19.54 -7.07 7.28
CA VAL A 56 18.31 -6.46 6.77
C VAL A 56 17.48 -7.49 6.05
N LYS A 57 16.20 -7.61 6.42
CA LYS A 57 15.18 -8.36 5.70
C LYS A 57 14.20 -7.38 5.05
N ARG A 58 14.28 -7.22 3.74
CA ARG A 58 13.37 -6.34 2.97
C ARG A 58 12.21 -7.13 2.37
N VAL A 59 11.01 -6.65 2.62
CA VAL A 59 9.75 -7.16 2.06
C VAL A 59 9.13 -6.09 1.15
N MET A 60 8.61 -6.50 0.00
CA MET A 60 7.88 -5.65 -0.93
C MET A 60 6.60 -6.36 -1.38
N ASN A 61 5.47 -5.64 -1.41
CA ASN A 61 4.25 -6.15 -2.03
C ASN A 61 4.26 -5.91 -3.54
N ILE A 62 3.40 -6.63 -4.26
CA ILE A 62 2.95 -6.30 -5.61
C ILE A 62 1.44 -6.15 -5.57
N THR A 63 0.92 -5.00 -5.99
CA THR A 63 -0.53 -4.78 -6.09
C THR A 63 -1.00 -5.25 -7.47
N ASP A 64 -1.43 -6.50 -7.52
CA ASP A 64 -1.88 -7.21 -8.71
C ASP A 64 -3.41 -7.36 -8.78
N VAL A 65 -4.15 -6.83 -7.79
CA VAL A 65 -5.63 -6.85 -7.68
C VAL A 65 -6.12 -5.72 -6.79
N GLY A 66 -7.38 -5.32 -6.98
CA GLY A 66 -8.12 -4.48 -6.02
C GLY A 66 -7.66 -3.03 -5.93
N HIS A 67 -7.17 -2.43 -7.02
CA HIS A 67 -6.75 -1.04 -7.02
C HIS A 67 -7.66 -0.16 -7.89
N LEU A 68 -8.52 0.63 -7.25
CA LEU A 68 -9.47 1.50 -7.93
C LEU A 68 -8.79 2.69 -8.61
N ALA A 69 -9.46 3.21 -9.66
CA ALA A 69 -8.93 4.33 -10.45
C ALA A 69 -8.95 5.66 -9.70
N SER A 70 -9.84 5.80 -8.69
CA SER A 70 -9.98 7.01 -7.89
C SER A 70 -9.46 6.80 -6.48
N ASP A 71 -8.97 7.89 -5.85
CA ASP A 71 -8.53 7.90 -4.44
C ASP A 71 -9.74 7.91 -3.47
N ALA A 72 -10.98 7.89 -4.00
CA ALA A 72 -12.25 8.00 -3.26
C ALA A 72 -12.93 6.66 -3.01
N ASP A 73 -12.23 5.55 -3.10
CA ASP A 73 -12.80 4.20 -3.01
C ASP A 73 -13.93 3.95 -4.05
N THR A 74 -13.91 4.69 -5.17
CA THR A 74 -14.89 4.59 -6.27
C THR A 74 -14.17 4.48 -7.62
N GLY A 75 -14.87 3.94 -8.62
CA GLY A 75 -14.37 3.86 -9.99
C GLY A 75 -13.97 2.46 -10.45
N GLU A 76 -13.56 2.37 -11.72
CA GLU A 76 -13.15 1.10 -12.34
C GLU A 76 -11.78 0.66 -11.83
N ASP A 77 -11.61 -0.64 -11.57
CA ASP A 77 -10.33 -1.22 -11.20
C ASP A 77 -9.26 -0.98 -12.28
N LYS A 78 -8.09 -0.47 -11.87
CA LYS A 78 -6.97 -0.15 -12.77
C LYS A 78 -6.46 -1.38 -13.52
N MET A 79 -6.52 -2.56 -12.89
CA MET A 79 -6.09 -3.81 -13.50
C MET A 79 -7.06 -4.22 -14.61
N LEU A 80 -8.39 -4.10 -14.38
CA LEU A 80 -9.42 -4.36 -15.41
C LEU A 80 -9.29 -3.41 -16.58
N LYS A 81 -9.01 -2.12 -16.32
CA LYS A 81 -8.80 -1.12 -17.36
C LYS A 81 -7.56 -1.45 -18.21
N GLY A 82 -6.47 -1.89 -17.58
CA GLY A 82 -5.27 -2.37 -18.26
C GLY A 82 -5.55 -3.60 -19.12
N ALA A 83 -6.26 -4.58 -18.59
CA ALA A 83 -6.61 -5.82 -19.28
C ALA A 83 -7.48 -5.56 -20.53
N LYS A 84 -8.51 -4.70 -20.42
CA LYS A 84 -9.35 -4.29 -21.56
C LYS A 84 -8.54 -3.59 -22.65
N ARG A 85 -7.63 -2.68 -22.27
CA ARG A 85 -6.77 -1.94 -23.20
C ARG A 85 -5.87 -2.85 -24.02
N GLU A 86 -5.34 -3.90 -23.41
CA GLU A 86 -4.33 -4.79 -24.01
C GLU A 86 -4.90 -6.12 -24.49
N HIS A 87 -6.21 -6.35 -24.36
CA HIS A 87 -6.89 -7.60 -24.73
C HIS A 87 -6.26 -8.84 -24.08
N LYS A 88 -5.86 -8.71 -22.81
CA LYS A 88 -5.26 -9.75 -21.98
C LYS A 88 -6.06 -9.97 -20.71
N SER A 89 -5.86 -11.09 -20.04
CA SER A 89 -6.39 -11.29 -18.70
C SER A 89 -5.68 -10.38 -17.69
N VAL A 90 -6.34 -10.09 -16.56
CA VAL A 90 -5.75 -9.30 -15.46
C VAL A 90 -4.45 -9.92 -14.96
N MET A 91 -4.39 -11.25 -14.86
CA MET A 91 -3.20 -11.96 -14.38
C MET A 91 -2.03 -11.88 -15.38
N GLU A 92 -2.29 -11.95 -16.68
CA GLU A 92 -1.25 -11.77 -17.70
C GLU A 92 -0.69 -10.34 -17.70
N ILE A 93 -1.54 -9.35 -17.49
CA ILE A 93 -1.11 -7.94 -17.33
C ILE A 93 -0.26 -7.79 -16.08
N ALA A 94 -0.72 -8.31 -14.95
CA ALA A 94 0.01 -8.25 -13.68
C ALA A 94 1.41 -8.87 -13.80
N GLN A 95 1.50 -10.06 -14.39
CA GLN A 95 2.79 -10.74 -14.59
C GLN A 95 3.70 -9.95 -15.52
N PHE A 96 3.19 -9.50 -16.68
CA PHE A 96 3.96 -8.73 -17.64
C PHE A 96 4.60 -7.47 -17.04
N TYR A 97 3.79 -6.65 -16.32
CA TYR A 97 4.31 -5.41 -15.72
C TYR A 97 5.15 -5.66 -14.47
N THR A 98 4.94 -6.76 -13.75
CA THR A 98 5.83 -7.20 -12.68
C THR A 98 7.22 -7.51 -13.22
N ASP A 99 7.29 -8.28 -14.29
CA ASP A 99 8.56 -8.65 -14.93
C ASP A 99 9.28 -7.44 -15.51
N ALA A 100 8.53 -6.52 -16.14
CA ALA A 100 9.06 -5.27 -16.66
C ALA A 100 9.62 -4.38 -15.52
N PHE A 101 8.90 -4.26 -14.42
CA PHE A 101 9.33 -3.50 -13.24
C PHE A 101 10.66 -4.03 -12.68
N PHE A 102 10.78 -5.34 -12.45
CA PHE A 102 12.02 -5.90 -11.92
C PHE A 102 13.17 -5.86 -12.94
N SER A 103 12.86 -5.95 -14.24
CA SER A 103 13.85 -5.74 -15.30
C SER A 103 14.44 -4.31 -15.24
N ASP A 104 13.59 -3.31 -15.04
CA ASP A 104 14.02 -1.92 -14.93
C ASP A 104 14.77 -1.64 -13.60
N CYS A 105 14.31 -2.20 -12.51
CA CYS A 105 15.04 -2.19 -11.23
C CYS A 105 16.46 -2.75 -11.38
N LYS A 106 16.60 -3.86 -12.09
CA LYS A 106 17.92 -4.48 -12.36
C LYS A 106 18.84 -3.56 -13.17
N LYS A 107 18.32 -2.85 -14.18
CA LYS A 107 19.09 -1.88 -14.99
C LYS A 107 19.59 -0.71 -14.13
N LEU A 108 18.82 -0.32 -13.11
CA LEU A 108 19.17 0.72 -12.15
C LEU A 108 20.00 0.22 -10.97
N ASN A 109 20.44 -1.05 -10.98
CA ASN A 109 21.16 -1.69 -9.88
C ASN A 109 20.41 -1.65 -8.54
N ILE A 110 19.09 -1.66 -8.58
CA ILE A 110 18.23 -1.80 -7.40
C ILE A 110 18.23 -3.28 -7.00
N LYS A 111 18.56 -3.57 -5.75
CA LYS A 111 18.58 -4.94 -5.21
C LYS A 111 17.16 -5.52 -5.20
N TYR A 112 17.02 -6.77 -5.61
CA TYR A 112 15.76 -7.49 -5.48
C TYR A 112 15.41 -7.68 -3.99
N PRO A 113 14.17 -7.42 -3.55
CA PRO A 113 13.77 -7.62 -2.16
C PRO A 113 13.94 -9.07 -1.71
N ASP A 114 14.19 -9.29 -0.41
CA ASP A 114 14.34 -10.65 0.13
C ASP A 114 13.02 -11.44 0.05
N VAL A 115 11.88 -10.72 0.12
CA VAL A 115 10.54 -11.28 -0.08
C VAL A 115 9.73 -10.33 -0.98
N VAL A 116 9.12 -10.90 -2.03
CA VAL A 116 8.15 -10.21 -2.88
C VAL A 116 6.81 -10.94 -2.74
N GLN A 117 5.76 -10.21 -2.32
CA GLN A 117 4.46 -10.78 -2.03
C GLN A 117 3.37 -10.13 -2.87
N PRO A 118 2.84 -10.81 -3.91
CA PRO A 118 1.64 -10.38 -4.62
C PRO A 118 0.42 -10.37 -3.70
N ALA A 119 -0.46 -9.37 -3.86
CA ALA A 119 -1.68 -9.25 -3.07
C ALA A 119 -2.61 -10.46 -3.24
N THR A 120 -2.73 -11.00 -4.46
CA THR A 120 -3.53 -12.21 -4.73
C THR A 120 -3.06 -13.44 -3.95
N GLY A 121 -1.79 -13.50 -3.57
CA GLY A 121 -1.24 -14.59 -2.76
C GLY A 121 -1.63 -14.54 -1.28
N MET A 122 -2.36 -13.50 -0.83
CA MET A 122 -2.71 -13.28 0.57
C MET A 122 -4.23 -13.25 0.83
N ILE A 123 -5.06 -13.66 -0.13
CA ILE A 123 -6.53 -13.55 -0.05
C ILE A 123 -7.08 -14.24 1.20
N GLU A 124 -6.63 -15.45 1.50
CA GLU A 124 -7.07 -16.18 2.70
C GLU A 124 -6.68 -15.47 4.02
N ASP A 125 -5.52 -14.83 4.03
CA ASP A 125 -5.08 -14.04 5.18
C ASP A 125 -5.91 -12.78 5.33
N TYR A 126 -6.26 -12.11 4.24
CA TYR A 126 -7.16 -10.95 4.26
C TYR A 126 -8.52 -11.33 4.81
N ILE A 127 -9.13 -12.42 4.32
CA ILE A 127 -10.41 -12.92 4.82
C ILE A 127 -10.34 -13.17 6.32
N ARG A 128 -9.29 -13.85 6.79
CA ARG A 128 -9.09 -14.15 8.21
C ARG A 128 -8.97 -12.89 9.07
N VAL A 129 -8.17 -11.91 8.62
CA VAL A 129 -7.98 -10.66 9.36
C VAL A 129 -9.25 -9.82 9.36
N ILE A 130 -9.92 -9.67 8.21
CA ILE A 130 -11.16 -8.90 8.08
C ILE A 130 -12.29 -9.52 8.93
N THR A 131 -12.45 -10.84 8.89
CA THR A 131 -13.40 -11.54 9.74
C THR A 131 -13.17 -11.22 11.22
N ARG A 132 -11.91 -11.28 11.67
CA ARG A 132 -11.58 -10.91 13.05
C ARG A 132 -11.90 -9.44 13.37
N LEU A 133 -11.69 -8.51 12.44
CA LEU A 133 -12.05 -7.10 12.63
C LEU A 133 -13.57 -6.92 12.75
N ILE A 134 -14.36 -7.66 11.96
CA ILE A 134 -15.82 -7.66 12.07
C ILE A 134 -16.25 -8.21 13.43
N ASP A 135 -15.74 -9.38 13.84
CA ASP A 135 -16.08 -10.05 15.09
C ASP A 135 -15.74 -9.20 16.33
N THR A 136 -14.67 -8.40 16.24
CA THR A 136 -14.24 -7.51 17.33
C THR A 136 -14.86 -6.11 17.25
N GLY A 137 -15.71 -5.84 16.25
CA GLY A 137 -16.43 -4.58 16.08
C GLY A 137 -15.60 -3.42 15.53
N TYR A 138 -14.42 -3.69 14.95
CA TYR A 138 -13.60 -2.68 14.26
C TYR A 138 -13.91 -2.55 12.78
N ALA A 139 -14.69 -3.46 12.21
CA ALA A 139 -15.14 -3.38 10.83
C ALA A 139 -16.64 -3.66 10.73
N TYR A 140 -17.26 -3.17 9.65
CA TYR A 140 -18.68 -3.35 9.39
C TYR A 140 -18.96 -3.53 7.90
N LEU A 141 -20.11 -4.14 7.58
CA LEU A 141 -20.60 -4.29 6.22
C LEU A 141 -21.58 -3.15 5.90
N ALA A 142 -21.42 -2.54 4.73
CA ALA A 142 -22.37 -1.59 4.17
C ALA A 142 -22.27 -1.57 2.63
N GLY A 143 -23.41 -1.50 1.92
CA GLY A 143 -23.45 -1.47 0.45
C GLY A 143 -22.76 -2.66 -0.25
N GLY A 144 -22.62 -3.82 0.43
CA GLY A 144 -21.88 -4.98 -0.06
C GLY A 144 -20.39 -4.99 0.31
N ASN A 145 -19.79 -3.85 0.63
CA ASN A 145 -18.38 -3.70 0.98
C ASN A 145 -18.13 -3.86 2.48
N VAL A 146 -16.88 -4.10 2.86
CA VAL A 146 -16.45 -4.10 4.26
C VAL A 146 -15.60 -2.86 4.52
N TYR A 147 -15.96 -2.10 5.57
CA TYR A 147 -15.27 -0.88 5.99
C TYR A 147 -14.63 -1.04 7.37
N PHE A 148 -13.50 -0.37 7.56
CA PHE A 148 -12.91 -0.19 8.89
C PHE A 148 -13.57 1.01 9.58
N ASP A 149 -14.00 0.84 10.83
CA ASP A 149 -14.61 1.87 11.67
C ASP A 149 -13.51 2.64 12.43
N THR A 150 -13.13 3.79 11.91
CA THR A 150 -12.06 4.62 12.50
C THR A 150 -12.45 5.23 13.85
N SER A 151 -13.76 5.36 14.16
CA SER A 151 -14.25 5.86 15.45
C SER A 151 -13.88 4.94 16.64
N LYS A 152 -13.54 3.69 16.37
CA LYS A 152 -13.08 2.72 17.39
C LYS A 152 -11.66 2.96 17.88
N LEU A 153 -10.88 3.80 17.15
CA LEU A 153 -9.51 4.12 17.52
C LEU A 153 -9.47 5.34 18.43
N LYS A 154 -8.76 5.23 19.56
CA LYS A 154 -8.57 6.36 20.49
C LYS A 154 -7.77 7.50 19.88
N LYS A 155 -6.85 7.21 18.98
CA LYS A 155 -6.06 8.16 18.21
C LYS A 155 -5.83 7.56 16.81
N TYR A 156 -6.42 8.17 15.79
CA TYR A 156 -6.28 7.74 14.39
C TYR A 156 -5.07 8.43 13.73
N TYR A 157 -4.99 9.77 13.85
CA TYR A 157 -3.88 10.54 13.30
C TYR A 157 -2.68 10.49 14.26
N ILE A 158 -1.64 9.71 13.87
CA ILE A 158 -0.41 9.53 14.67
C ILE A 158 0.70 10.44 14.15
N PHE A 159 0.77 10.64 12.82
CA PHE A 159 1.85 11.36 12.17
C PHE A 159 1.52 12.82 11.84
N ASN A 160 0.25 13.17 11.82
CA ASN A 160 -0.24 14.51 11.52
C ASN A 160 -1.26 14.93 12.59
N ASP A 161 -1.11 16.14 13.12
CA ASP A 161 -2.14 16.78 13.96
C ASP A 161 -3.15 17.46 13.03
N HIS A 162 -3.91 16.67 12.26
CA HIS A 162 -5.06 17.20 11.51
C HIS A 162 -6.29 17.16 12.40
N ASP A 163 -6.91 18.30 12.59
CA ASP A 163 -8.28 18.38 13.08
C ASP A 163 -9.23 17.91 11.97
N GLU A 164 -10.38 17.34 12.33
CA GLU A 164 -11.38 16.86 11.37
C GLU A 164 -11.79 17.95 10.35
N GLU A 165 -11.68 19.21 10.71
CA GLU A 165 -11.96 20.37 9.86
C GLU A 165 -10.90 20.58 8.78
N ASP A 166 -9.63 20.25 9.03
CA ASP A 166 -8.53 20.38 8.06
C ASP A 166 -8.65 19.39 6.90
N LEU A 167 -9.31 18.26 7.12
CA LEU A 167 -9.57 17.26 6.07
C LEU A 167 -10.64 17.73 5.08
N ALA A 168 -11.50 18.66 5.45
CA ALA A 168 -12.47 19.26 4.54
C ALA A 168 -11.80 20.15 3.48
N VAL A 169 -10.62 20.70 3.79
CA VAL A 169 -9.85 21.58 2.89
C VAL A 169 -9.00 20.78 1.89
N GLY A 170 -8.65 19.53 2.23
CA GLY A 170 -7.82 18.65 1.39
C GLY A 170 -8.59 17.77 0.38
N VAL A 171 -9.92 17.88 0.31
CA VAL A 171 -10.73 17.12 -0.66
C VAL A 171 -10.46 17.68 -2.06
N ARG A 172 -9.75 16.90 -2.89
CA ARG A 172 -9.59 17.21 -4.32
C ARG A 172 -10.97 17.35 -4.94
N GLU A 173 -11.19 18.41 -5.72
CA GLU A 173 -12.41 18.56 -6.52
C GLU A 173 -12.69 17.27 -7.29
N GLY A 174 -13.90 16.70 -7.12
CA GLY A 174 -14.31 15.48 -7.82
C GLY A 174 -14.26 14.17 -7.02
N VAL A 175 -13.95 14.22 -5.72
CA VAL A 175 -14.08 13.04 -4.84
C VAL A 175 -15.53 12.96 -4.35
N GLU A 176 -16.30 11.99 -4.89
CA GLU A 176 -17.64 11.69 -4.37
C GLU A 176 -17.53 11.01 -3.01
N GLU A 177 -18.26 11.51 -2.01
CA GLU A 177 -18.34 10.85 -0.71
C GLU A 177 -19.09 9.52 -0.83
N ASP A 178 -18.49 8.45 -0.31
CA ASP A 178 -19.15 7.15 -0.26
C ASP A 178 -20.22 7.16 0.84
N ALA A 179 -21.49 7.19 0.44
CA ALA A 179 -22.66 7.24 1.31
C ALA A 179 -22.78 6.01 2.25
N ASN A 180 -22.04 4.93 2.02
CA ASN A 180 -22.03 3.75 2.87
C ASN A 180 -21.11 3.87 4.08
N LYS A 181 -20.23 4.87 4.11
CA LYS A 181 -19.34 5.12 5.26
C LYS A 181 -20.12 5.66 6.45
N ARG A 182 -19.85 5.12 7.64
CA ARG A 182 -20.40 5.64 8.90
C ARG A 182 -19.72 6.93 9.36
N ASN A 183 -18.39 6.98 9.16
CA ASN A 183 -17.56 8.13 9.46
C ASN A 183 -16.77 8.52 8.22
N LYS A 184 -16.51 9.80 8.05
CA LYS A 184 -15.79 10.34 6.90
C LYS A 184 -14.42 9.68 6.66
N ASN A 185 -13.75 9.33 7.74
CA ASN A 185 -12.41 8.74 7.73
C ASN A 185 -12.40 7.21 7.57
N ASP A 186 -13.57 6.55 7.57
CA ASP A 186 -13.65 5.12 7.35
C ASP A 186 -13.13 4.78 5.95
N PHE A 187 -12.52 3.62 5.81
CA PHE A 187 -11.96 3.15 4.55
C PHE A 187 -12.33 1.70 4.26
N VAL A 188 -12.36 1.37 2.98
CA VAL A 188 -12.74 0.05 2.54
C VAL A 188 -11.61 -0.96 2.79
N LEU A 189 -11.98 -2.09 3.39
CA LEU A 189 -11.12 -3.26 3.59
C LEU A 189 -11.34 -4.32 2.51
N TRP A 190 -12.56 -4.41 1.99
CA TRP A 190 -12.93 -5.36 0.95
C TRP A 190 -14.02 -4.78 0.06
N PHE A 191 -13.80 -4.83 -1.24
CA PHE A 191 -14.79 -4.51 -2.27
C PHE A 191 -15.47 -5.78 -2.78
N THR A 192 -16.76 -5.69 -3.16
CA THR A 192 -17.53 -6.74 -3.83
C THR A 192 -17.86 -6.37 -5.26
#